data_a94e8aeecafce7846a20d07e74f864d2
#
_entry.id   a94e8aeecafce7846a20d07e74f864d2
#
_cell.length_a   1.000
_cell.length_b   1.000
_cell.length_c   1.000
_cell.angle_alpha   90.00
_cell.angle_beta   90.00
_cell.angle_gamma   90.00
#
_symmetry.space_group_name_H-M   'P 1'
#
loop_
_entity.id
_entity.type
_entity.pdbx_description
1 polymer ?
#
loop_
_entity_poly.entity_id
_entity_poly.type
_entity_poly.pdbx_seq_one_letter_code
_entity_poly.pdbx_strand_id
1 'polypeptide(L)'
;MGKVVGIDLGTTNSCVAILENGVPVVPPNAEGARTTPSIVAWTAAGERLVGQVSKRQALQNPENTVVSIKRVMGRSIESEEAQKQSSRVAYRIVAGPNGDAWADVQGRQMSPPEVSAAVLEHMKTIAEAYLREEVTDAVITVPAYFDDAQRQATKAAG
;
A
#
# COMPACT_ATOMS: atom_id res chain seq x y z
N MET A 1 -2.90 -15.05 -22.21
CA MET A 1 -3.74 -14.79 -21.04
C MET A 1 -2.89 -14.41 -19.83
N GLY A 2 -3.32 -13.41 -19.12
CA GLY A 2 -2.62 -12.98 -17.90
C GLY A 2 -2.87 -13.93 -16.73
N LYS A 3 -2.02 -13.84 -15.74
CA LYS A 3 -2.13 -14.64 -14.52
C LYS A 3 -2.93 -13.90 -13.44
N VAL A 4 -3.52 -14.67 -12.53
CA VAL A 4 -4.20 -14.17 -11.34
C VAL A 4 -3.32 -14.44 -10.13
N VAL A 5 -3.14 -13.44 -9.27
CA VAL A 5 -2.33 -13.56 -8.04
C VAL A 5 -3.17 -13.21 -6.82
N GLY A 6 -2.74 -13.68 -5.65
CA GLY A 6 -3.30 -13.27 -4.38
C GLY A 6 -2.39 -12.25 -3.72
N ILE A 7 -2.96 -11.15 -3.24
CA ILE A 7 -2.20 -10.12 -2.53
C ILE A 7 -2.79 -9.91 -1.14
N ASP A 8 -1.92 -9.99 -0.14
CA ASP A 8 -2.24 -9.57 1.21
C ASP A 8 -1.68 -8.15 1.37
N LEU A 9 -2.58 -7.16 1.27
CA LEU A 9 -2.22 -5.77 1.47
C LEU A 9 -2.32 -5.47 2.96
N GLY A 10 -1.23 -5.73 3.69
CA GLY A 10 -1.18 -5.53 5.14
C GLY A 10 -0.95 -4.08 5.53
N THR A 11 -1.28 -3.74 6.77
CA THR A 11 -1.03 -2.40 7.32
C THR A 11 0.47 -2.10 7.39
N THR A 12 1.25 -3.08 7.82
CA THR A 12 2.70 -2.95 8.03
C THR A 12 3.49 -3.56 6.88
N ASN A 13 3.11 -4.76 6.45
CA ASN A 13 3.79 -5.49 5.40
C ASN A 13 2.77 -6.08 4.43
N SER A 14 3.19 -6.22 3.18
CA SER A 14 2.38 -6.84 2.12
C SER A 14 3.13 -8.02 1.53
N CYS A 15 2.40 -8.97 0.96
CA CYS A 15 3.00 -10.06 0.20
C CYS A 15 2.09 -10.45 -0.96
N VAL A 16 2.68 -11.10 -1.96
CA VAL A 16 1.97 -11.62 -3.11
C VAL A 16 2.20 -13.11 -3.20
N ALA A 17 1.15 -13.87 -3.49
CA ALA A 17 1.21 -15.32 -3.66
C ALA A 17 0.72 -15.71 -5.05
N ILE A 18 1.35 -16.72 -5.61
CA ILE A 18 0.97 -17.32 -6.88
C ILE A 18 0.71 -18.81 -6.67
N LEU A 19 -0.04 -19.41 -7.58
CA LEU A 19 -0.20 -20.86 -7.60
C LEU A 19 0.79 -21.47 -8.59
N GLU A 20 1.63 -22.35 -8.09
CA GLU A 20 2.59 -23.09 -8.90
C GLU A 20 2.30 -24.57 -8.73
N ASN A 21 1.81 -25.22 -9.78
CA ASN A 21 1.36 -26.63 -9.73
C ASN A 21 0.34 -26.87 -8.62
N GLY A 22 -0.59 -25.93 -8.40
CA GLY A 22 -1.63 -26.06 -7.37
C GLY A 22 -1.16 -25.74 -5.96
N VAL A 23 0.10 -25.35 -5.77
CA VAL A 23 0.67 -25.00 -4.46
C VAL A 23 0.92 -23.51 -4.39
N PRO A 24 0.47 -22.83 -3.32
CA PRO A 24 0.77 -21.41 -3.14
C PRO A 24 2.26 -21.18 -2.92
N VAL A 25 2.82 -20.23 -3.65
CA VAL A 25 4.22 -19.81 -3.53
C VAL A 25 4.26 -18.31 -3.35
N VAL A 26 5.07 -17.85 -2.39
CA VAL A 26 5.31 -16.42 -2.18
C VAL A 26 6.69 -16.10 -2.73
N PRO A 27 6.77 -15.43 -3.90
CA PRO A 27 8.07 -15.12 -4.49
C PRO A 27 8.80 -14.06 -3.65
N PRO A 28 10.14 -14.13 -3.62
CA PRO A 28 10.93 -13.11 -2.95
C PRO A 28 10.93 -11.80 -3.74
N ASN A 29 11.07 -10.67 -3.03
CA ASN A 29 11.25 -9.37 -3.66
C ASN A 29 12.72 -9.17 -4.07
N ALA A 30 13.05 -7.97 -4.56
CA ALA A 30 14.40 -7.67 -5.04
C ALA A 30 15.46 -7.79 -3.93
N GLU A 31 15.07 -7.64 -2.66
CA GLU A 31 15.96 -7.79 -1.52
C GLU A 31 16.01 -9.22 -0.96
N GLY A 32 15.33 -10.16 -1.61
CA GLY A 32 15.28 -11.56 -1.19
C GLY A 32 14.28 -11.86 -0.09
N ALA A 33 13.47 -10.89 0.32
CA ALA A 33 12.45 -11.07 1.36
C ALA A 33 11.10 -11.47 0.74
N ARG A 34 10.29 -12.22 1.49
CA ARG A 34 8.97 -12.65 1.06
C ARG A 34 7.86 -11.69 1.45
N THR A 35 8.15 -10.74 2.32
CA THR A 35 7.25 -9.64 2.65
C THR A 35 7.91 -8.33 2.27
N THR A 36 7.05 -7.35 1.94
CA THR A 36 7.49 -6.01 1.54
C THR A 36 6.84 -5.00 2.47
N PRO A 37 7.59 -4.09 3.08
CA PRO A 37 6.98 -3.05 3.91
C PRO A 37 5.94 -2.26 3.11
N SER A 38 4.77 -2.04 3.69
CA SER A 38 3.68 -1.27 3.08
C SER A 38 3.96 0.23 3.27
N ILE A 39 5.10 0.68 2.77
CA ILE A 39 5.62 2.04 2.95
C ILE A 39 5.93 2.64 1.59
N VAL A 40 5.43 3.85 1.36
CA VAL A 40 5.68 4.60 0.12
C VAL A 40 6.28 5.94 0.50
N ALA A 41 7.34 6.33 -0.17
CA ALA A 41 8.02 7.60 0.10
C ALA A 41 8.29 8.35 -1.19
N TRP A 42 8.47 9.66 -1.06
CA TRP A 42 8.86 10.52 -2.17
C TRP A 42 10.12 11.27 -1.80
N THR A 43 11.13 11.19 -2.66
CA THR A 43 12.39 11.90 -2.48
C THR A 43 12.22 13.39 -2.78
N ALA A 44 13.22 14.20 -2.41
CA ALA A 44 13.22 15.64 -2.73
C ALA A 44 13.12 15.88 -4.24
N ALA A 45 13.61 14.95 -5.06
CA ALA A 45 13.52 15.03 -6.52
C ALA A 45 12.16 14.57 -7.06
N GLY A 46 11.23 14.13 -6.18
CA GLY A 46 9.92 13.66 -6.58
C GLY A 46 9.88 12.19 -6.99
N GLU A 47 10.96 11.45 -6.80
CA GLU A 47 10.99 10.02 -7.10
C GLU A 47 10.20 9.24 -6.05
N ARG A 48 9.35 8.32 -6.50
CA ARG A 48 8.55 7.46 -5.63
C ARG A 48 9.31 6.18 -5.29
N LEU A 49 9.38 5.89 -4.00
CA LEU A 49 10.00 4.67 -3.48
C LEU A 49 8.93 3.81 -2.81
N VAL A 50 9.03 2.50 -2.92
CA VAL A 50 8.08 1.55 -2.31
C VAL A 50 8.85 0.44 -1.62
N GLY A 51 8.38 0.06 -0.43
CA GLY A 51 8.90 -1.10 0.28
C GLY A 51 10.13 -0.82 1.12
N GLN A 52 11.09 -1.73 1.10
CA GLN A 52 12.27 -1.67 1.97
C GLN A 52 13.11 -0.41 1.73
N VAL A 53 13.22 0.03 0.49
CA VAL A 53 13.93 1.27 0.12
C VAL A 53 13.30 2.47 0.83
N SER A 54 11.96 2.53 0.85
CA SER A 54 11.23 3.59 1.57
C SER A 54 11.49 3.52 3.06
N LYS A 55 11.48 2.33 3.62
CA LYS A 55 11.70 2.11 5.06
C LYS A 55 13.09 2.56 5.49
N ARG A 56 14.12 2.26 4.68
CA ARG A 56 15.49 2.62 5.02
C ARG A 56 15.73 4.12 5.12
N GLN A 57 15.04 4.92 4.31
CA GLN A 57 15.19 6.38 4.30
C GLN A 57 14.18 7.11 5.19
N ALA A 58 13.28 6.38 5.88
CA ALA A 58 12.20 6.97 6.65
C ALA A 58 12.68 7.92 7.75
N LEU A 59 13.76 7.59 8.43
CA LEU A 59 14.31 8.43 9.50
C LEU A 59 14.87 9.76 8.99
N GLN A 60 15.30 9.80 7.74
CA GLN A 60 15.87 10.98 7.10
C GLN A 60 14.83 11.82 6.37
N ASN A 61 13.66 11.26 6.10
CA ASN A 61 12.62 11.88 5.27
C ASN A 61 11.23 11.54 5.82
N PRO A 62 10.96 11.73 7.11
CA PRO A 62 9.72 11.23 7.72
C PRO A 62 8.46 11.92 7.21
N GLU A 63 8.52 13.21 6.86
CA GLU A 63 7.35 13.95 6.40
C GLU A 63 6.86 13.47 5.03
N ASN A 64 7.72 12.83 4.26
CA ASN A 64 7.40 12.37 2.89
C ASN A 64 7.38 10.84 2.79
N THR A 65 7.29 10.17 3.94
CA THR A 65 7.24 8.71 4.02
C THR A 65 5.90 8.28 4.61
N VAL A 66 5.05 7.69 3.79
CA VAL A 66 3.70 7.28 4.20
C VAL A 66 3.74 5.86 4.71
N VAL A 67 3.46 5.70 6.01
CA VAL A 67 3.40 4.40 6.69
C VAL A 67 1.98 4.14 7.17
N SER A 68 1.59 2.87 7.20
CA SER A 68 0.32 2.42 7.79
C SER A 68 -0.91 3.15 7.24
N ILE A 69 -0.91 3.51 5.97
CA ILE A 69 -2.03 4.24 5.35
C ILE A 69 -3.34 3.43 5.40
N LYS A 70 -3.24 2.13 5.48
CA LYS A 70 -4.42 1.26 5.58
C LYS A 70 -5.26 1.54 6.81
N ARG A 71 -4.67 2.10 7.87
CA ARG A 71 -5.39 2.44 9.10
C ARG A 71 -6.46 3.52 8.89
N VAL A 72 -6.28 4.35 7.86
CA VAL A 72 -7.25 5.41 7.53
C VAL A 72 -8.01 5.15 6.24
N MET A 73 -7.80 3.99 5.62
CA MET A 73 -8.51 3.62 4.40
C MET A 73 -10.02 3.56 4.64
N GLY A 74 -10.79 4.29 3.83
CA GLY A 74 -12.23 4.35 3.97
C GLY A 74 -12.72 5.12 5.19
N ARG A 75 -11.85 5.89 5.85
CA ARG A 75 -12.20 6.63 7.08
C ARG A 75 -12.33 8.12 6.82
N SER A 76 -13.25 8.76 7.57
CA SER A 76 -13.38 10.21 7.60
C SER A 76 -12.19 10.82 8.35
N ILE A 77 -11.82 12.04 7.98
CA ILE A 77 -10.79 12.81 8.70
C ILE A 77 -11.18 13.04 10.16
N GLU A 78 -12.48 13.10 10.46
CA GLU A 78 -12.96 13.30 11.82
C GLU A 78 -13.04 12.01 12.63
N SER A 79 -12.81 10.84 12.00
CA SER A 79 -12.87 9.57 12.71
C SER A 79 -11.80 9.47 13.78
N GLU A 80 -12.07 8.67 14.80
CA GLU A 80 -11.10 8.41 15.88
C GLU A 80 -9.83 7.80 15.32
N GLU A 81 -9.95 6.87 14.37
CA GLU A 81 -8.82 6.21 13.73
C GLU A 81 -7.92 7.19 12.99
N ALA A 82 -8.50 8.13 12.24
CA ALA A 82 -7.74 9.15 11.52
C ALA A 82 -7.04 10.10 12.48
N GLN A 83 -7.71 10.50 13.56
CA GLN A 83 -7.12 11.38 14.57
C GLN A 83 -5.96 10.70 15.31
N LYS A 84 -6.12 9.42 15.65
CA LYS A 84 -5.04 8.64 16.27
C LYS A 84 -3.83 8.50 15.34
N GLN A 85 -4.10 8.18 14.07
CA GLN A 85 -3.03 8.03 13.09
C GLN A 85 -2.30 9.35 12.88
N SER A 86 -3.03 10.46 12.79
CA SER A 86 -2.43 11.78 12.62
C SER A 86 -1.45 12.12 13.75
N SER A 87 -1.70 11.66 14.96
CA SER A 87 -0.82 11.90 16.10
C SER A 87 0.41 10.97 16.14
N ARG A 88 0.40 9.88 15.38
CA ARG A 88 1.44 8.85 15.42
C ARG A 88 2.43 8.92 14.25
N VAL A 89 2.07 9.63 13.19
CA VAL A 89 2.88 9.67 11.97
C VAL A 89 3.43 11.07 11.73
N ALA A 90 4.53 11.13 11.00
CA ALA A 90 5.19 12.40 10.67
C ALA A 90 4.63 13.05 9.40
N TYR A 91 4.06 12.26 8.48
CA TYR A 91 3.40 12.84 7.31
C TYR A 91 2.05 13.43 7.72
N ARG A 92 1.55 14.37 6.94
CA ARG A 92 0.29 15.05 7.27
C ARG A 92 -0.90 14.26 6.77
N ILE A 93 -1.91 14.13 7.63
CA ILE A 93 -3.21 13.57 7.25
C ILE A 93 -4.19 14.75 7.21
N VAL A 94 -4.83 14.92 6.08
CA VAL A 94 -5.69 16.08 5.77
C VAL A 94 -7.04 15.61 5.25
N ALA A 95 -8.01 16.52 5.20
CA ALA A 95 -9.31 16.23 4.62
C ALA A 95 -9.21 16.23 3.09
N GLY A 96 -9.65 15.13 2.48
CA GLY A 96 -9.84 15.06 1.04
C GLY A 96 -11.15 15.72 0.62
N PRO A 97 -11.51 15.67 -0.68
CA PRO A 97 -12.68 16.38 -1.21
C PRO A 97 -14.00 16.04 -0.53
N ASN A 98 -14.16 14.82 -0.05
CA ASN A 98 -15.38 14.35 0.60
C ASN A 98 -15.27 14.27 2.13
N GLY A 99 -14.24 14.89 2.72
CA GLY A 99 -13.98 14.78 4.14
C GLY A 99 -13.30 13.49 4.57
N ASP A 100 -12.87 12.67 3.64
CA ASP A 100 -12.10 11.47 3.94
C ASP A 100 -10.67 11.81 4.33
N ALA A 101 -10.05 10.93 5.12
CA ALA A 101 -8.64 11.09 5.51
C ALA A 101 -7.71 10.81 4.32
N TRP A 102 -6.93 11.80 3.94
CA TRP A 102 -5.95 11.71 2.85
C TRP A 102 -4.57 12.05 3.38
N ALA A 103 -3.54 11.61 2.67
CA ALA A 103 -2.16 11.98 2.98
C ALA A 103 -1.75 13.20 2.16
N ASP A 104 -1.03 14.13 2.79
CA ASP A 104 -0.43 15.28 2.10
C ASP A 104 1.09 15.10 2.13
N VAL A 105 1.67 14.93 0.95
CA VAL A 105 3.12 14.76 0.79
C VAL A 105 3.61 15.75 -0.25
N GLN A 106 4.55 16.60 0.13
CA GLN A 106 5.14 17.62 -0.77
C GLN A 106 4.08 18.54 -1.38
N GLY A 107 3.03 18.85 -0.63
CA GLY A 107 1.93 19.69 -1.11
C GLY A 107 0.94 18.98 -2.01
N ARG A 108 1.14 17.69 -2.27
CA ARG A 108 0.25 16.87 -3.07
C ARG A 108 -0.63 16.03 -2.14
N GLN A 109 -1.94 16.15 -2.32
CA GLN A 109 -2.90 15.37 -1.56
C GLN A 109 -3.20 14.06 -2.27
N MET A 110 -3.09 12.94 -1.55
CA MET A 110 -3.30 11.61 -2.10
C MET A 110 -4.26 10.82 -1.22
N SER A 111 -5.22 10.15 -1.85
CA SER A 111 -6.13 9.25 -1.14
C SER A 111 -5.41 7.99 -0.67
N PRO A 112 -5.89 7.34 0.40
CA PRO A 112 -5.36 6.04 0.80
C PRO A 112 -5.36 5.01 -0.34
N PRO A 113 -6.39 4.90 -1.20
CA PRO A 113 -6.33 4.03 -2.37
C PRO A 113 -5.19 4.35 -3.33
N GLU A 114 -4.89 5.63 -3.57
CA GLU A 114 -3.77 6.02 -4.43
C GLU A 114 -2.43 5.56 -3.86
N VAL A 115 -2.21 5.76 -2.56
CA VAL A 115 -0.97 5.33 -1.90
C VAL A 115 -0.89 3.81 -1.91
N SER A 116 -1.99 3.13 -1.60
CA SER A 116 -2.05 1.67 -1.61
C SER A 116 -1.83 1.09 -2.99
N ALA A 117 -2.28 1.78 -4.05
CA ALA A 117 -2.06 1.35 -5.43
C ALA A 117 -0.57 1.25 -5.76
N ALA A 118 0.25 2.12 -5.19
CA ALA A 118 1.70 2.06 -5.37
C ALA A 118 2.28 0.75 -4.79
N VAL A 119 1.77 0.31 -3.64
CA VAL A 119 2.17 -0.96 -3.03
C VAL A 119 1.69 -2.13 -3.88
N LEU A 120 0.45 -2.08 -4.36
CA LEU A 120 -0.11 -3.14 -5.21
C LEU A 120 0.64 -3.26 -6.53
N GLU A 121 1.01 -2.14 -7.14
CA GLU A 121 1.83 -2.13 -8.35
C GLU A 121 3.19 -2.78 -8.11
N HIS A 122 3.79 -2.52 -6.96
CA HIS A 122 5.05 -3.14 -6.57
C HIS A 122 4.89 -4.66 -6.39
N MET A 123 3.79 -5.11 -5.78
CA MET A 123 3.48 -6.54 -5.64
C MET A 123 3.31 -7.20 -7.02
N LYS A 124 2.62 -6.53 -7.94
CA LYS A 124 2.47 -6.99 -9.32
C LYS A 124 3.83 -7.17 -9.99
N THR A 125 4.73 -6.19 -9.82
CA THR A 125 6.08 -6.24 -10.39
C THR A 125 6.86 -7.45 -9.87
N ILE A 126 6.78 -7.73 -8.58
CA ILE A 126 7.43 -8.90 -7.97
C ILE A 126 6.90 -10.20 -8.59
N ALA A 127 5.57 -10.32 -8.72
CA ALA A 127 4.96 -11.51 -9.30
C ALA A 127 5.33 -11.68 -10.76
N GLU A 128 5.31 -10.63 -11.55
CA GLU A 128 5.66 -10.67 -12.97
C GLU A 128 7.13 -11.03 -13.18
N ALA A 129 8.03 -10.54 -12.34
CA ALA A 129 9.44 -10.88 -12.41
C ALA A 129 9.68 -12.37 -12.13
N TYR A 130 8.94 -12.92 -11.17
CA TYR A 130 9.05 -14.34 -10.84
C TYR A 130 8.44 -15.23 -11.93
N LEU A 131 7.23 -14.89 -12.39
CA LEU A 131 6.48 -15.68 -13.39
C LEU A 131 7.02 -15.49 -14.80
N ARG A 132 7.65 -14.35 -15.08
CA ARG A 132 8.04 -13.92 -16.43
C ARG A 132 6.82 -13.85 -17.36
N GLU A 133 5.67 -13.47 -16.81
CA GLU A 133 4.39 -13.33 -17.52
C GLU A 133 3.66 -12.12 -16.97
N GLU A 134 2.74 -11.58 -17.76
CA GLU A 134 1.90 -10.49 -17.34
C GLU A 134 0.87 -10.96 -16.31
N VAL A 135 0.71 -10.18 -15.24
CA VAL A 135 -0.33 -10.38 -14.23
C VAL A 135 -1.47 -9.42 -14.55
N THR A 136 -2.66 -9.93 -14.79
CA THR A 136 -3.82 -9.13 -15.19
C THR A 136 -4.85 -8.97 -14.08
N ASP A 137 -4.88 -9.89 -13.12
CA ASP A 137 -5.91 -9.92 -12.09
C ASP A 137 -5.30 -10.25 -10.73
N ALA A 138 -5.93 -9.73 -9.69
CA ALA A 138 -5.51 -10.01 -8.32
C ALA A 138 -6.72 -10.20 -7.42
N VAL A 139 -6.58 -11.11 -6.45
CA VAL A 139 -7.48 -11.23 -5.32
C VAL A 139 -6.78 -10.58 -4.14
N ILE A 140 -7.36 -9.51 -3.60
CA ILE A 140 -6.77 -8.73 -2.51
C ILE A 140 -7.54 -9.04 -1.23
N THR A 141 -6.82 -9.48 -0.20
CA THR A 141 -7.45 -9.81 1.08
C THR A 141 -7.76 -8.54 1.87
N VAL A 142 -8.86 -8.59 2.63
CA VAL A 142 -9.22 -7.54 3.58
C VAL A 142 -9.56 -8.18 4.92
N PRO A 143 -9.36 -7.46 6.04
CA PRO A 143 -9.79 -7.96 7.34
C PRO A 143 -11.30 -8.18 7.38
N ALA A 144 -11.76 -9.18 8.14
CA ALA A 144 -13.19 -9.46 8.27
C ALA A 144 -13.97 -8.30 8.86
N TYR A 145 -13.33 -7.46 9.67
CA TYR A 145 -13.97 -6.30 10.31
C TYR A 145 -14.07 -5.05 9.40
N PHE A 146 -13.54 -5.11 8.19
CA PHE A 146 -13.67 -3.99 7.24
C PHE A 146 -15.15 -3.76 6.90
N ASP A 147 -15.57 -2.51 6.91
CA ASP A 147 -16.91 -2.12 6.45
C ASP A 147 -16.92 -1.95 4.91
N ASP A 148 -18.09 -1.60 4.36
CA ASP A 148 -18.25 -1.42 2.91
C ASP A 148 -17.37 -0.31 2.36
N ALA A 149 -17.21 0.79 3.08
CA ALA A 149 -16.38 1.92 2.64
C ALA A 149 -14.91 1.47 2.52
N GLN A 150 -14.42 0.70 3.49
CA GLN A 150 -13.06 0.19 3.48
C GLN A 150 -12.84 -0.86 2.38
N ARG A 151 -13.83 -1.73 2.14
CA ARG A 151 -13.76 -2.72 1.05
C ARG A 151 -13.77 -2.06 -0.31
N GLN A 152 -14.61 -1.05 -0.52
CA GLN A 152 -14.65 -0.30 -1.77
C GLN A 152 -13.36 0.48 -2.01
N ALA A 153 -12.79 1.07 -0.96
CA ALA A 153 -11.51 1.78 -1.04
C ALA A 153 -10.38 0.83 -1.42
N THR A 154 -10.35 -0.39 -0.86
CA THR A 154 -9.37 -1.41 -1.21
C THR A 154 -9.53 -1.84 -2.67
N LYS A 155 -10.76 -2.01 -3.14
CA LYS A 155 -11.04 -2.35 -4.53
C LYS A 155 -10.58 -1.22 -5.47
N ALA A 156 -10.80 0.03 -5.09
CA ALA A 156 -10.36 1.17 -5.90
C ALA A 156 -8.83 1.25 -6.02
N ALA A 157 -8.09 0.79 -5.00
CA ALA A 157 -6.64 0.74 -5.04
C ALA A 157 -6.12 -0.32 -6.03
N GLY A 158 -6.88 -1.38 -6.22
CA GLY A 158 -6.54 -2.47 -7.18
C GLY A 158 -6.92 -2.13 -8.63
#